data_f1932a20cf1f43be638fe15104cb10fe
#
_entry.id   f1932a20cf1f43be638fe15104cb10fe
#
_cell.length_a   1.000
_cell.length_b   1.000
_cell.length_c   1.000
_cell.angle_alpha   90.00
_cell.angle_beta   90.00
_cell.angle_gamma   90.00
#
_symmetry.space_group_name_H-M   'P 1'
#
loop_
_entity.id
_entity.type
_entity.pdbx_description
1 polymer ?
#
loop_
_entity_poly.entity_id
_entity_poly.type
_entity_poly.pdbx_seq_one_letter_code
_entity_poly.pdbx_strand_id
1 'polypeptide(L)'
;MKINIIKSLSFLLFFTFLVACSTKKDTFFFFFSHALSTKYNILYNGGVGLDNGVKAIKANSHDDFWQLLPVEKMQIIEDLTSTSKPKSTDFELAEAKATKAIQKHSMNIGGREKNSQIDEAYLMLGKARYYDQRFVPALDAFNYILYKYPNSSKIYEAKIWREKTNMRLGNDALVIKNISKLLEDREVKKQVFADANALLGASFLNLEEKDSAVAKIKN
;
A
#
# COMPACT_ATOMS: atom_id res chain seq x y z
N MET A 1 -1.82 3.20 -59.47
CA MET A 1 -2.64 2.26 -58.67
C MET A 1 -1.93 1.74 -57.42
N LYS A 2 -0.65 1.39 -57.43
CA LYS A 2 0.12 0.88 -56.26
C LYS A 2 0.18 1.84 -55.04
N ILE A 3 0.31 3.18 -55.27
CA ILE A 3 0.41 4.18 -54.21
C ILE A 3 -0.89 4.31 -53.39
N ASN A 4 -2.03 4.12 -53.98
CA ASN A 4 -3.33 4.20 -53.29
C ASN A 4 -3.57 2.98 -52.39
N ILE A 5 -3.06 1.81 -52.78
CA ILE A 5 -3.15 0.59 -52.00
C ILE A 5 -2.30 0.70 -50.74
N ILE A 6 -1.07 1.25 -50.85
CA ILE A 6 -0.18 1.45 -49.67
C ILE A 6 -0.77 2.48 -48.72
N LYS A 7 -1.35 3.57 -49.20
CA LYS A 7 -2.03 4.57 -48.34
C LYS A 7 -3.25 3.99 -47.67
N SER A 8 -4.05 3.18 -48.38
CA SER A 8 -5.21 2.50 -47.79
C SER A 8 -4.79 1.47 -46.76
N LEU A 9 -3.73 0.72 -47.02
CA LEU A 9 -3.19 -0.28 -46.07
C LEU A 9 -2.59 0.40 -44.81
N SER A 10 -1.89 1.52 -44.97
CA SER A 10 -1.39 2.32 -43.86
C SER A 10 -2.49 2.95 -43.05
N PHE A 11 -3.57 3.42 -43.66
CA PHE A 11 -4.75 3.94 -42.98
C PHE A 11 -5.51 2.85 -42.24
N LEU A 12 -5.65 1.67 -42.82
CA LEU A 12 -6.27 0.51 -42.13
C LEU A 12 -5.43 0.05 -40.95
N LEU A 13 -4.10 0.00 -41.09
CA LEU A 13 -3.15 -0.33 -40.03
C LEU A 13 -3.26 0.68 -38.87
N PHE A 14 -3.32 1.99 -39.20
CA PHE A 14 -3.49 3.04 -38.20
C PHE A 14 -4.84 2.92 -37.44
N PHE A 15 -5.89 2.54 -38.14
CA PHE A 15 -7.23 2.36 -37.53
C PHE A 15 -7.28 1.14 -36.60
N THR A 16 -6.48 0.11 -36.80
CA THR A 16 -6.41 -1.05 -35.92
C THR A 16 -5.74 -0.71 -34.58
N PHE A 17 -4.89 0.32 -34.52
CA PHE A 17 -4.30 0.81 -33.25
C PHE A 17 -5.27 1.66 -32.40
N LEU A 18 -6.40 2.10 -32.95
CA LEU A 18 -7.41 2.85 -32.21
C LEU A 18 -8.40 1.94 -31.45
N VAL A 19 -8.21 0.62 -31.46
CA VAL A 19 -9.00 -0.28 -30.64
C VAL A 19 -8.64 -0.01 -29.17
N ALA A 20 -9.51 0.76 -28.51
CA ALA A 20 -9.35 1.17 -27.12
C ALA A 20 -9.04 -0.05 -26.23
N CYS A 21 -8.05 0.08 -25.37
CA CYS A 21 -7.75 -0.91 -24.34
C CYS A 21 -8.99 -1.16 -23.49
N SER A 22 -9.62 -2.30 -23.65
CA SER A 22 -10.78 -2.70 -22.87
C SER A 22 -10.38 -3.57 -21.69
N THR A 23 -10.74 -3.17 -20.48
CA THR A 23 -10.50 -3.97 -19.26
C THR A 23 -11.41 -5.20 -19.17
N LYS A 24 -12.35 -5.37 -20.12
CA LYS A 24 -13.31 -6.49 -20.17
C LYS A 24 -12.89 -7.63 -21.12
N LYS A 25 -11.85 -7.43 -21.94
CA LYS A 25 -11.39 -8.46 -22.88
C LYS A 25 -10.45 -9.45 -22.18
N ASP A 26 -10.81 -10.73 -22.25
CA ASP A 26 -10.04 -11.85 -21.69
C ASP A 26 -9.00 -12.35 -22.71
N THR A 27 -7.99 -11.54 -22.99
CA THR A 27 -6.91 -11.87 -23.91
C THR A 27 -5.55 -11.57 -23.27
N PHE A 28 -4.59 -12.48 -23.43
CA PHE A 28 -3.23 -12.37 -22.86
C PHE A 28 -2.57 -11.01 -23.13
N PHE A 29 -2.71 -10.48 -24.34
CA PHE A 29 -2.15 -9.19 -24.70
C PHE A 29 -2.69 -8.03 -23.85
N PHE A 30 -3.99 -8.05 -23.52
CA PHE A 30 -4.61 -7.02 -22.69
C PHE A 30 -4.14 -7.14 -21.23
N PHE A 31 -4.03 -8.35 -20.69
CA PHE A 31 -3.48 -8.55 -19.34
C PHE A 31 -2.07 -8.01 -19.23
N PHE A 32 -1.22 -8.37 -20.20
CA PHE A 32 0.17 -7.94 -20.22
C PHE A 32 0.29 -6.41 -20.34
N SER A 33 -0.44 -5.79 -21.26
CA SER A 33 -0.39 -4.35 -21.47
C SER A 33 -0.90 -3.56 -20.25
N HIS A 34 -1.99 -4.00 -19.62
CA HIS A 34 -2.50 -3.37 -18.41
C HIS A 34 -1.55 -3.55 -17.23
N ALA A 35 -1.02 -4.76 -17.01
CA ALA A 35 -0.06 -5.02 -15.94
C ALA A 35 1.24 -4.21 -16.13
N LEU A 36 1.77 -4.15 -17.37
CA LEU A 36 2.97 -3.40 -17.70
C LEU A 36 2.79 -1.90 -17.48
N SER A 37 1.68 -1.34 -17.99
CA SER A 37 1.34 0.07 -17.80
C SER A 37 1.13 0.41 -16.33
N THR A 38 0.47 -0.45 -15.59
CA THR A 38 0.28 -0.27 -14.15
C THR A 38 1.63 -0.24 -13.43
N LYS A 39 2.47 -1.24 -13.64
CA LYS A 39 3.75 -1.38 -12.94
C LYS A 39 4.72 -0.23 -13.24
N TYR A 40 5.00 0.01 -14.51
CA TYR A 40 6.11 0.90 -14.91
C TYR A 40 5.72 2.37 -15.04
N ASN A 41 4.46 2.70 -15.30
CA ASN A 41 4.05 4.10 -15.43
C ASN A 41 3.33 4.62 -14.17
N ILE A 42 2.47 3.80 -13.57
CA ILE A 42 1.60 4.28 -12.51
C ILE A 42 2.19 3.98 -11.14
N LEU A 43 2.47 2.72 -10.84
CA LEU A 43 2.97 2.32 -9.52
C LEU A 43 4.40 2.80 -9.28
N TYR A 44 5.26 2.80 -10.31
CA TYR A 44 6.60 3.36 -10.20
C TYR A 44 6.57 4.84 -9.78
N ASN A 45 5.82 5.68 -10.51
CA ASN A 45 5.73 7.11 -10.17
C ASN A 45 5.02 7.36 -8.82
N GLY A 46 4.02 6.53 -8.47
CA GLY A 46 3.39 6.58 -7.16
C GLY A 46 4.33 6.18 -6.04
N GLY A 47 5.15 5.14 -6.26
CA GLY A 47 6.19 4.69 -5.34
C GLY A 47 7.25 5.74 -5.08
N VAL A 48 7.70 6.45 -6.14
CA VAL A 48 8.63 7.58 -5.99
C VAL A 48 8.04 8.67 -5.08
N GLY A 49 6.76 9.02 -5.27
CA GLY A 49 6.07 9.96 -4.38
C GLY A 49 6.05 9.44 -2.95
N LEU A 50 5.58 8.20 -2.74
CA LEU A 50 5.54 7.60 -1.40
C LEU A 50 6.90 7.62 -0.71
N ASP A 51 7.96 7.21 -1.43
CA ASP A 51 9.33 7.19 -0.89
C ASP A 51 9.86 8.57 -0.54
N ASN A 52 9.58 9.58 -1.37
CA ASN A 52 9.97 10.96 -1.11
C ASN A 52 9.27 11.51 0.14
N GLY A 53 7.96 11.29 0.27
CA GLY A 53 7.22 11.68 1.46
C GLY A 53 7.75 11.02 2.72
N VAL A 54 8.04 9.71 2.68
CA VAL A 54 8.63 8.98 3.82
C VAL A 54 10.04 9.49 4.15
N LYS A 55 10.87 9.77 3.15
CA LYS A 55 12.21 10.36 3.35
C LYS A 55 12.12 11.74 4.00
N ALA A 56 11.18 12.57 3.57
CA ALA A 56 10.94 13.88 4.17
C ALA A 56 10.53 13.78 5.65
N ILE A 57 9.63 12.83 5.99
CA ILE A 57 9.28 12.56 7.39
C ILE A 57 10.51 12.16 8.19
N LYS A 58 11.31 11.22 7.68
CA LYS A 58 12.52 10.75 8.38
C LYS A 58 13.56 11.84 8.57
N ALA A 59 13.75 12.70 7.57
CA ALA A 59 14.70 13.82 7.64
C ALA A 59 14.30 14.87 8.67
N ASN A 60 12.99 15.08 8.86
CA ASN A 60 12.46 16.06 9.81
C ASN A 60 12.18 15.47 11.20
N SER A 61 12.33 14.16 11.37
CA SER A 61 12.12 13.51 12.66
C SER A 61 13.41 13.44 13.46
N HIS A 62 13.34 13.82 14.74
CA HIS A 62 14.42 13.64 15.70
C HIS A 62 14.02 12.55 16.70
N ASP A 63 14.94 11.62 16.99
CA ASP A 63 14.70 10.59 17.98
C ASP A 63 14.99 11.12 19.38
N ASP A 64 14.00 11.06 20.26
CA ASP A 64 14.19 11.28 21.68
C ASP A 64 14.43 9.93 22.36
N PHE A 65 15.69 9.61 22.63
CA PHE A 65 16.07 8.33 23.25
C PHE A 65 15.65 8.21 24.72
N TRP A 66 15.08 9.25 25.32
CA TRP A 66 14.49 9.21 26.66
C TRP A 66 13.01 8.79 26.63
N GLN A 67 12.44 8.69 25.45
CA GLN A 67 11.06 8.25 25.23
C GLN A 67 11.03 6.95 24.41
N LEU A 68 9.88 6.27 24.42
CA LEU A 68 9.67 5.12 23.57
C LEU A 68 9.67 5.57 22.11
N LEU A 69 10.58 5.01 21.33
CA LEU A 69 10.66 5.32 19.91
C LEU A 69 9.46 4.72 19.17
N PRO A 70 8.79 5.48 18.28
CA PRO A 70 7.64 4.98 17.53
C PRO A 70 8.09 3.93 16.52
N VAL A 71 7.27 2.88 16.35
CA VAL A 71 7.52 1.83 15.34
C VAL A 71 7.55 2.42 13.91
N GLU A 72 6.76 3.46 13.68
CA GLU A 72 6.75 4.17 12.39
C GLU A 72 6.72 5.68 12.64
N LYS A 73 7.67 6.39 12.04
CA LYS A 73 7.74 7.85 12.14
C LYS A 73 6.62 8.50 11.35
N MET A 74 6.05 9.56 11.91
CA MET A 74 4.95 10.32 11.29
C MET A 74 5.31 11.78 11.20
N GLN A 75 4.58 12.53 10.38
CA GLN A 75 4.67 13.99 10.37
C GLN A 75 4.30 14.54 11.74
N ILE A 76 5.13 15.43 12.29
CA ILE A 76 4.81 16.18 13.49
C ILE A 76 3.83 17.28 13.08
N ILE A 77 2.64 17.25 13.63
CA ILE A 77 1.67 18.34 13.46
C ILE A 77 1.86 19.25 14.66
N GLU A 78 2.61 20.34 14.48
CA GLU A 78 2.90 21.30 15.55
C GLU A 78 1.67 22.10 15.97
N ASP A 79 0.62 22.14 15.16
CA ASP A 79 -0.56 22.91 15.43
C ASP A 79 -1.85 22.10 15.22
N LEU A 80 -2.37 21.57 16.33
CA LEU A 80 -3.68 20.89 16.36
C LEU A 80 -4.86 21.85 16.10
N THR A 81 -4.60 23.18 16.08
CA THR A 81 -5.63 24.22 15.90
C THR A 81 -5.78 24.64 14.43
N SER A 82 -4.82 24.30 13.56
CA SER A 82 -4.94 24.62 12.15
C SER A 82 -5.93 23.67 11.47
N THR A 83 -6.98 24.24 10.95
CA THR A 83 -8.04 23.54 10.18
C THR A 83 -7.56 22.94 8.86
N SER A 84 -6.33 23.23 8.45
CA SER A 84 -5.68 22.66 7.26
C SER A 84 -4.46 21.85 7.69
N LYS A 85 -4.61 20.52 7.76
CA LYS A 85 -3.43 19.63 7.82
C LYS A 85 -2.55 19.95 6.62
N PRO A 86 -1.21 20.13 6.81
CA PRO A 86 -0.31 20.26 5.67
C PRO A 86 -0.36 18.94 4.89
N LYS A 87 -1.08 18.96 3.78
CA LYS A 87 -1.26 17.82 2.91
C LYS A 87 0.04 17.63 2.13
N SER A 88 0.71 16.51 2.31
CA SER A 88 1.93 16.24 1.55
C SER A 88 1.56 15.93 0.10
N THR A 89 2.06 16.76 -0.83
CA THR A 89 1.89 16.55 -2.27
C THR A 89 2.41 15.19 -2.72
N ASP A 90 3.41 14.63 -2.03
CA ASP A 90 4.01 13.34 -2.31
C ASP A 90 3.04 12.19 -1.99
N PHE A 91 2.35 12.22 -0.84
CA PHE A 91 1.35 11.21 -0.50
C PHE A 91 0.09 11.36 -1.35
N GLU A 92 -0.30 12.58 -1.72
CA GLU A 92 -1.36 12.80 -2.70
C GLU A 92 -1.03 12.21 -4.06
N LEU A 93 0.21 12.40 -4.53
CA LEU A 93 0.68 11.80 -5.78
C LEU A 93 0.59 10.28 -5.72
N ALA A 94 1.09 9.68 -4.64
CA ALA A 94 1.03 8.23 -4.43
C ALA A 94 -0.43 7.71 -4.43
N GLU A 95 -1.33 8.37 -3.70
CA GLU A 95 -2.76 8.02 -3.67
C GLU A 95 -3.42 8.17 -5.04
N ALA A 96 -3.17 9.29 -5.74
CA ALA A 96 -3.74 9.53 -7.07
C ALA A 96 -3.27 8.47 -8.09
N LYS A 97 -1.99 8.07 -8.03
CA LYS A 97 -1.45 7.00 -8.89
C LYS A 97 -2.05 5.65 -8.53
N ALA A 98 -2.11 5.29 -7.25
CA ALA A 98 -2.73 4.05 -6.80
C ALA A 98 -4.20 3.97 -7.22
N THR A 99 -4.97 5.03 -6.99
CA THR A 99 -6.37 5.13 -7.41
C THR A 99 -6.52 5.01 -8.92
N LYS A 100 -5.65 5.67 -9.70
CA LYS A 100 -5.63 5.53 -11.16
C LYS A 100 -5.37 4.10 -11.60
N ALA A 101 -4.42 3.40 -10.96
CA ALA A 101 -4.15 1.99 -11.23
C ALA A 101 -5.41 1.13 -11.03
N ILE A 102 -6.06 1.28 -9.88
CA ILE A 102 -7.27 0.54 -9.53
C ILE A 102 -8.41 0.84 -10.50
N GLN A 103 -8.69 2.11 -10.77
CA GLN A 103 -9.83 2.50 -11.62
C GLN A 103 -9.65 2.21 -13.10
N LYS A 104 -8.43 2.36 -13.63
CA LYS A 104 -8.17 2.26 -15.07
C LYS A 104 -7.64 0.91 -15.52
N HIS A 105 -7.01 0.16 -14.61
CA HIS A 105 -6.29 -1.05 -14.97
C HIS A 105 -6.74 -2.30 -14.22
N SER A 106 -7.71 -2.21 -13.29
CA SER A 106 -8.34 -3.40 -12.72
C SER A 106 -9.09 -4.16 -13.81
N MET A 107 -8.84 -5.46 -13.87
CA MET A 107 -9.42 -6.38 -14.84
C MET A 107 -10.19 -7.48 -14.10
N ASN A 108 -11.32 -7.12 -13.49
CA ASN A 108 -12.14 -8.08 -12.78
C ASN A 108 -13.01 -8.87 -13.79
N ILE A 109 -12.56 -10.07 -14.15
CA ILE A 109 -13.22 -10.96 -15.09
C ILE A 109 -13.67 -12.22 -14.35
N GLY A 110 -14.97 -12.51 -14.39
CA GLY A 110 -15.54 -13.65 -13.68
C GLY A 110 -15.30 -13.62 -12.16
N GLY A 111 -15.32 -12.43 -11.56
CA GLY A 111 -15.09 -12.24 -10.11
C GLY A 111 -13.62 -12.32 -9.66
N ARG A 112 -12.70 -12.54 -10.61
CA ARG A 112 -11.25 -12.62 -10.33
C ARG A 112 -10.52 -11.45 -10.97
N GLU A 113 -9.63 -10.84 -10.19
CA GLU A 113 -8.71 -9.83 -10.71
C GLU A 113 -7.63 -10.51 -11.55
N LYS A 114 -7.47 -10.06 -12.78
CA LYS A 114 -6.49 -10.59 -13.75
C LYS A 114 -5.23 -9.74 -13.82
N ASN A 115 -5.29 -8.48 -13.41
CA ASN A 115 -4.10 -7.64 -13.32
C ASN A 115 -3.40 -7.88 -11.97
N SER A 116 -2.27 -8.57 -12.02
CA SER A 116 -1.48 -8.93 -10.84
C SER A 116 -0.81 -7.76 -10.10
N GLN A 117 -1.03 -6.52 -10.56
CA GLN A 117 -0.47 -5.32 -9.92
C GLN A 117 -1.49 -4.57 -9.06
N ILE A 118 -2.73 -5.03 -9.01
CA ILE A 118 -3.80 -4.30 -8.30
C ILE A 118 -3.70 -4.46 -6.78
N ASP A 119 -3.22 -5.58 -6.29
CA ASP A 119 -2.91 -5.77 -4.87
C ASP A 119 -1.81 -4.79 -4.39
N GLU A 120 -0.76 -4.57 -5.20
CA GLU A 120 0.27 -3.58 -4.93
C GLU A 120 -0.28 -2.15 -4.99
N ALA A 121 -1.22 -1.87 -5.89
CA ALA A 121 -1.91 -0.59 -5.95
C ALA A 121 -2.70 -0.31 -4.66
N TYR A 122 -3.45 -1.29 -4.15
CA TYR A 122 -4.15 -1.15 -2.86
C TYR A 122 -3.18 -0.99 -1.68
N LEU A 123 -2.04 -1.69 -1.70
CA LEU A 123 -1.01 -1.53 -0.68
C LEU A 123 -0.43 -0.10 -0.67
N MET A 124 -0.10 0.43 -1.84
CA MET A 124 0.35 1.82 -1.99
C MET A 124 -0.72 2.82 -1.54
N LEU A 125 -1.99 2.59 -1.92
CA LEU A 125 -3.12 3.40 -1.50
C LEU A 125 -3.24 3.47 0.03
N GLY A 126 -3.17 2.30 0.68
CA GLY A 126 -3.22 2.20 2.13
C GLY A 126 -2.05 2.93 2.81
N LYS A 127 -0.82 2.74 2.31
CA LYS A 127 0.37 3.41 2.85
C LYS A 127 0.29 4.94 2.67
N ALA A 128 -0.10 5.43 1.51
CA ALA A 128 -0.24 6.86 1.25
C ALA A 128 -1.25 7.50 2.22
N ARG A 129 -2.40 6.85 2.42
CA ARG A 129 -3.42 7.29 3.39
C ARG A 129 -2.96 7.21 4.84
N TYR A 130 -2.17 6.18 5.18
CA TYR A 130 -1.59 6.03 6.51
C TYR A 130 -0.66 7.20 6.85
N TYR A 131 0.28 7.53 5.97
CA TYR A 131 1.20 8.65 6.19
C TYR A 131 0.51 10.01 6.15
N ASP A 132 -0.58 10.13 5.41
CA ASP A 132 -1.48 11.31 5.42
C ASP A 132 -2.43 11.31 6.65
N GLN A 133 -2.20 10.40 7.61
CA GLN A 133 -2.94 10.26 8.87
C GLN A 133 -4.45 10.01 8.71
N ARG A 134 -4.85 9.48 7.56
CA ARG A 134 -6.21 9.03 7.29
C ARG A 134 -6.31 7.53 7.55
N PHE A 135 -6.29 7.16 8.84
CA PHE A 135 -6.12 5.78 9.27
C PHE A 135 -7.31 4.88 8.91
N VAL A 136 -8.56 5.35 9.03
CA VAL A 136 -9.73 4.54 8.67
C VAL A 136 -9.74 4.18 7.18
N PRO A 137 -9.61 5.13 6.23
CA PRO A 137 -9.47 4.79 4.80
C PRO A 137 -8.23 3.97 4.46
N ALA A 138 -7.14 4.08 5.24
CA ALA A 138 -5.97 3.22 5.08
C ALA A 138 -6.28 1.77 5.48
N LEU A 139 -6.95 1.59 6.64
CA LEU A 139 -7.38 0.28 7.13
C LEU A 139 -8.28 -0.44 6.11
N ASP A 140 -9.21 0.29 5.48
CA ASP A 140 -10.09 -0.25 4.43
C ASP A 140 -9.28 -0.81 3.25
N ALA A 141 -8.25 -0.08 2.79
CA ALA A 141 -7.41 -0.53 1.69
C ALA A 141 -6.64 -1.82 2.04
N PHE A 142 -6.08 -1.92 3.26
CA PHE A 142 -5.37 -3.12 3.69
C PHE A 142 -6.33 -4.30 3.90
N ASN A 143 -7.49 -4.09 4.52
CA ASN A 143 -8.51 -5.13 4.67
C ASN A 143 -9.00 -5.65 3.32
N TYR A 144 -9.12 -4.77 2.32
CA TYR A 144 -9.49 -5.18 0.97
C TYR A 144 -8.47 -6.16 0.37
N ILE A 145 -7.16 -5.93 0.56
CA ILE A 145 -6.11 -6.87 0.11
C ILE A 145 -6.29 -8.23 0.79
N LEU A 146 -6.47 -8.24 2.10
CA LEU A 146 -6.59 -9.49 2.86
C LEU A 146 -7.82 -10.31 2.46
N TYR A 147 -8.91 -9.63 2.13
CA TYR A 147 -10.15 -10.25 1.69
C TYR A 147 -10.11 -10.70 0.23
N LYS A 148 -9.67 -9.82 -0.67
CA LYS A 148 -9.79 -10.05 -2.12
C LYS A 148 -8.59 -10.81 -2.70
N TYR A 149 -7.40 -10.65 -2.10
CA TYR A 149 -6.13 -11.20 -2.61
C TYR A 149 -5.40 -12.04 -1.55
N PRO A 150 -6.02 -13.10 -0.99
CA PRO A 150 -5.42 -13.88 0.11
C PRO A 150 -4.10 -14.57 -0.29
N ASN A 151 -3.90 -14.83 -1.58
CA ASN A 151 -2.69 -15.46 -2.12
C ASN A 151 -1.69 -14.44 -2.70
N SER A 152 -1.85 -13.17 -2.40
CA SER A 152 -0.94 -12.12 -2.85
C SER A 152 0.45 -12.29 -2.24
N SER A 153 1.49 -12.01 -3.04
CA SER A 153 2.87 -11.90 -2.51
C SER A 153 3.03 -10.75 -1.51
N LYS A 154 2.08 -9.82 -1.48
CA LYS A 154 2.03 -8.66 -0.57
C LYS A 154 1.21 -8.93 0.69
N ILE A 155 0.69 -10.14 0.89
CA ILE A 155 -0.25 -10.45 1.97
C ILE A 155 0.33 -10.18 3.37
N TYR A 156 1.59 -10.58 3.60
CA TYR A 156 2.24 -10.35 4.89
C TYR A 156 2.54 -8.88 5.14
N GLU A 157 2.96 -8.17 4.11
CA GLU A 157 3.17 -6.73 4.17
C GLU A 157 1.85 -5.99 4.46
N ALA A 158 0.76 -6.38 3.81
CA ALA A 158 -0.57 -5.83 4.07
C ALA A 158 -1.05 -6.12 5.50
N LYS A 159 -0.78 -7.31 6.04
CA LYS A 159 -1.06 -7.64 7.45
C LYS A 159 -0.32 -6.70 8.40
N ILE A 160 0.98 -6.48 8.19
CA ILE A 160 1.78 -5.56 9.02
C ILE A 160 1.24 -4.13 8.96
N TRP A 161 0.97 -3.60 7.76
CA TRP A 161 0.43 -2.24 7.62
C TRP A 161 -0.97 -2.08 8.20
N ARG A 162 -1.80 -3.11 8.11
CA ARG A 162 -3.09 -3.14 8.81
C ARG A 162 -2.90 -2.98 10.31
N GLU A 163 -1.98 -3.75 10.91
CA GLU A 163 -1.78 -3.70 12.35
C GLU A 163 -1.08 -2.40 12.78
N LYS A 164 -0.15 -1.84 11.99
CA LYS A 164 0.35 -0.47 12.20
C LYS A 164 -0.80 0.53 12.25
N THR A 165 -1.78 0.36 11.37
CA THR A 165 -2.95 1.24 11.32
C THR A 165 -3.88 1.04 12.51
N ASN A 166 -4.14 -0.22 12.91
CA ASN A 166 -4.91 -0.54 14.11
C ASN A 166 -4.29 0.05 15.37
N MET A 167 -2.97 -0.01 15.51
CA MET A 167 -2.24 0.61 16.62
C MET A 167 -2.45 2.13 16.67
N ARG A 168 -2.45 2.82 15.51
CA ARG A 168 -2.76 4.26 15.43
C ARG A 168 -4.20 4.60 15.80
N LEU A 169 -5.10 3.65 15.64
CA LEU A 169 -6.51 3.77 16.05
C LEU A 169 -6.76 3.37 17.52
N GLY A 170 -5.71 3.00 18.27
CA GLY A 170 -5.83 2.57 19.67
C GLY A 170 -6.36 1.14 19.86
N ASN A 171 -6.34 0.32 18.80
CA ASN A 171 -6.83 -1.05 18.84
C ASN A 171 -5.74 -2.05 19.26
N ASP A 172 -4.93 -1.73 20.28
CA ASP A 172 -3.72 -2.48 20.64
C ASP A 172 -4.00 -3.94 21.02
N ALA A 173 -5.10 -4.22 21.73
CA ALA A 173 -5.48 -5.61 22.03
C ALA A 173 -5.74 -6.45 20.76
N LEU A 174 -6.31 -5.84 19.71
CA LEU A 174 -6.51 -6.49 18.42
C LEU A 174 -5.17 -6.72 17.71
N VAL A 175 -4.26 -5.75 17.77
CA VAL A 175 -2.90 -5.85 17.20
C VAL A 175 -2.17 -7.02 17.85
N ILE A 176 -2.17 -7.12 19.19
CA ILE A 176 -1.53 -8.22 19.93
C ILE A 176 -2.08 -9.57 19.46
N LYS A 177 -3.39 -9.73 19.40
CA LYS A 177 -4.04 -10.95 18.92
C LYS A 177 -3.62 -11.33 17.50
N ASN A 178 -3.67 -10.38 16.57
CA ASN A 178 -3.41 -10.63 15.16
C ASN A 178 -1.92 -10.88 14.89
N ILE A 179 -1.04 -10.13 15.54
CA ILE A 179 0.41 -10.28 15.39
C ILE A 179 0.91 -11.57 16.04
N SER A 180 0.40 -11.95 17.21
CA SER A 180 0.74 -13.24 17.84
C SER A 180 0.40 -14.40 16.88
N LYS A 181 -0.79 -14.38 16.28
CA LYS A 181 -1.18 -15.37 15.26
C LYS A 181 -0.29 -15.34 14.01
N LEU A 182 0.16 -14.15 13.57
CA LEU A 182 1.06 -14.01 12.43
C LEU A 182 2.43 -14.65 12.72
N LEU A 183 2.94 -14.51 13.93
CA LEU A 183 4.24 -15.05 14.35
C LEU A 183 4.25 -16.59 14.48
N GLU A 184 3.09 -17.24 14.55
CA GLU A 184 2.97 -18.70 14.49
C GLU A 184 3.17 -19.27 13.09
N ASP A 185 3.06 -18.44 12.05
CA ASP A 185 3.18 -18.84 10.66
C ASP A 185 4.65 -18.97 10.26
N ARG A 186 5.05 -20.19 9.88
CA ARG A 186 6.44 -20.54 9.52
C ARG A 186 6.90 -19.96 8.18
N GLU A 187 5.98 -19.48 7.34
CA GLU A 187 6.29 -18.88 6.04
C GLU A 187 6.67 -17.40 6.14
N VAL A 188 6.58 -16.82 7.33
CA VAL A 188 6.89 -15.40 7.56
C VAL A 188 8.39 -15.14 7.36
N LYS A 189 8.70 -14.21 6.46
CA LYS A 189 10.08 -13.78 6.19
C LYS A 189 10.66 -13.00 7.37
N LYS A 190 11.99 -13.05 7.54
CA LYS A 190 12.72 -12.40 8.65
C LYS A 190 12.35 -10.92 8.84
N GLN A 191 12.18 -10.15 7.74
CA GLN A 191 11.82 -8.74 7.83
C GLN A 191 10.41 -8.56 8.43
N VAL A 192 9.44 -9.34 7.96
CA VAL A 192 8.05 -9.31 8.49
C VAL A 192 8.03 -9.72 9.95
N PHE A 193 8.85 -10.71 10.32
CA PHE A 193 8.99 -11.18 11.70
C PHE A 193 9.53 -10.08 12.61
N ALA A 194 10.55 -9.31 12.17
CA ALA A 194 11.08 -8.17 12.92
C ALA A 194 10.04 -7.07 13.12
N ASP A 195 9.33 -6.68 12.04
CA ASP A 195 8.27 -5.68 12.09
C ASP A 195 7.12 -6.12 13.00
N ALA A 196 6.75 -7.40 12.96
CA ALA A 196 5.72 -7.97 13.82
C ALA A 196 6.10 -7.90 15.31
N ASN A 197 7.34 -8.27 15.66
CA ASN A 197 7.80 -8.18 17.06
C ASN A 197 7.86 -6.73 17.56
N ALA A 198 8.28 -5.79 16.72
CA ALA A 198 8.28 -4.37 17.07
C ALA A 198 6.86 -3.87 17.36
N LEU A 199 5.87 -4.24 16.52
CA LEU A 199 4.46 -3.91 16.74
C LEU A 199 3.91 -4.54 18.02
N LEU A 200 4.23 -5.81 18.24
CA LEU A 200 3.80 -6.54 19.43
C LEU A 200 4.31 -5.86 20.71
N GLY A 201 5.61 -5.53 20.75
CA GLY A 201 6.23 -4.84 21.88
C GLY A 201 5.61 -3.46 22.11
N ALA A 202 5.41 -2.65 21.04
CA ALA A 202 4.80 -1.33 21.16
C ALA A 202 3.35 -1.42 21.66
N SER A 203 2.56 -2.36 21.16
CA SER A 203 1.15 -2.50 21.57
C SER A 203 1.01 -2.96 23.02
N PHE A 204 1.91 -3.83 23.54
CA PHE A 204 1.94 -4.15 24.98
C PHE A 204 2.26 -2.93 25.82
N LEU A 205 3.21 -2.09 25.39
CA LEU A 205 3.56 -0.86 26.09
C LEU A 205 2.41 0.16 26.08
N ASN A 206 1.69 0.27 24.98
CA ASN A 206 0.52 1.14 24.88
C ASN A 206 -0.62 0.76 25.83
N LEU A 207 -0.79 -0.52 26.11
CA LEU A 207 -1.80 -1.00 27.06
C LEU A 207 -1.38 -0.82 28.54
N GLU A 208 -0.23 -0.18 28.81
CA GLU A 208 0.32 -0.01 30.17
C GLU A 208 0.56 -1.33 30.93
N GLU A 209 0.50 -2.45 30.23
CA GLU A 209 0.91 -3.75 30.77
C GLU A 209 2.43 -3.80 30.89
N LYS A 210 2.99 -2.79 31.61
CA LYS A 210 4.44 -2.64 31.81
C LYS A 210 5.07 -3.91 32.35
N ASP A 211 4.37 -4.61 33.22
CA ASP A 211 4.85 -5.86 33.82
C ASP A 211 4.89 -7.00 32.79
N SER A 212 3.89 -7.08 31.90
CA SER A 212 3.86 -8.06 30.81
C SER A 212 4.91 -7.77 29.73
N ALA A 213 5.10 -6.49 29.38
CA ALA A 213 6.10 -6.07 28.41
C ALA A 213 7.53 -6.34 28.93
N VAL A 214 7.82 -6.00 30.18
CA VAL A 214 9.13 -6.24 30.83
C VAL A 214 9.39 -7.73 31.02
N ALA A 215 8.40 -8.52 31.39
CA ALA A 215 8.53 -9.97 31.53
C ALA A 215 8.88 -10.67 30.20
N LYS A 216 8.34 -10.19 29.05
CA LYS A 216 8.66 -10.75 27.72
C LYS A 216 9.97 -10.26 27.12
N ILE A 217 10.49 -9.11 27.53
CA ILE A 217 11.80 -8.62 27.11
C ILE A 217 12.94 -9.32 27.87
N LYS A 218 12.65 -9.85 29.07
CA LYS A 218 13.63 -10.54 29.91
C LYS A 218 13.79 -12.04 29.63
N ASN A 219 12.90 -12.63 28.84
CA ASN A 219 12.95 -14.02 28.37
C ASN A 219 13.34 -14.10 26.90
#